data_5649fb19c8697700245fd65892b6fc10
#
_entry.id   5649fb19c8697700245fd65892b6fc10
#
_cell.length_a   1.000
_cell.length_b   1.000
_cell.length_c   1.000
_cell.angle_alpha   90.00
_cell.angle_beta   90.00
_cell.angle_gamma   90.00
#
_symmetry.space_group_name_H-M   'P 1'
#
loop_
_entity.id
_entity.type
_entity.pdbx_description
1 polymer ?
#
loop_
_entity_poly.entity_id
_entity_poly.type
_entity_poly.pdbx_seq_one_letter_code
_entity_poly.pdbx_strand_id
1 'polypeptide(L)'
;MENLPADLSEGRREVVLTAYQLLGRVHYFWGGKSLVIGWDSRWGMPMKVTAEGSSTTGTVRPFGLDCSGMVDWVFYNQSGGQYVIGHGGGATAQHSYCADIPWNEAHPGDLVFYPGDSHVGIVCGFDSSGNIMVIHCASGANNVVVTGKIGFTSIGRPEYFAD
;
A
#
# COMPACT_ATOMS: atom_id res chain seq x y z
N MET A 1 -8.49 -13.67 -0.19
CA MET A 1 -7.75 -13.91 1.06
C MET A 1 -7.32 -15.35 1.21
N GLU A 2 -8.25 -16.23 0.99
CA GLU A 2 -8.03 -17.67 1.13
C GLU A 2 -7.08 -18.26 0.08
N ASN A 3 -6.72 -17.48 -0.94
CA ASN A 3 -5.85 -17.95 -2.02
C ASN A 3 -4.37 -17.66 -1.80
N LEU A 4 -3.97 -17.31 -0.56
CA LEU A 4 -2.56 -17.13 -0.27
C LEU A 4 -1.86 -18.49 -0.26
N PRO A 5 -0.66 -18.58 -0.85
CA PRO A 5 0.09 -19.85 -0.86
C PRO A 5 0.32 -20.35 0.56
N ALA A 6 0.22 -21.67 0.72
CA ALA A 6 0.39 -22.29 2.04
C ALA A 6 1.85 -22.17 2.54
N ASP A 7 2.81 -22.08 1.61
CA ASP A 7 4.23 -21.94 1.94
C ASP A 7 4.70 -20.49 2.03
N LEU A 8 3.76 -19.53 1.99
CA LEU A 8 4.09 -18.12 2.11
C LEU A 8 4.67 -17.85 3.50
N SER A 9 5.73 -17.05 3.57
CA SER A 9 6.34 -16.70 4.85
C SER A 9 5.34 -15.95 5.74
N GLU A 10 5.51 -16.09 7.05
CA GLU A 10 4.61 -15.48 8.03
C GLU A 10 4.59 -13.96 7.90
N GLY A 11 5.76 -13.34 7.72
CA GLY A 11 5.83 -11.89 7.57
C GLY A 11 5.06 -11.37 6.36
N ARG A 12 5.14 -12.07 5.24
CA ARG A 12 4.39 -11.71 4.04
C ARG A 12 2.91 -11.89 4.25
N ARG A 13 2.50 -12.99 4.85
CA ARG A 13 1.10 -13.25 5.16
C ARG A 13 0.53 -12.15 6.05
N GLU A 14 1.27 -11.76 7.08
CA GLU A 14 0.83 -10.71 8.00
C GLU A 14 0.70 -9.36 7.30
N VAL A 15 1.62 -9.02 6.39
CA VAL A 15 1.51 -7.78 5.61
C VAL A 15 0.22 -7.77 4.80
N VAL A 16 -0.09 -8.85 4.10
CA VAL A 16 -1.30 -8.93 3.28
C VAL A 16 -2.55 -8.85 4.15
N LEU A 17 -2.59 -9.60 5.26
CA LEU A 17 -3.74 -9.58 6.16
C LEU A 17 -3.93 -8.20 6.80
N THR A 18 -2.85 -7.53 7.15
CA THR A 18 -2.90 -6.16 7.69
C THR A 18 -3.47 -5.19 6.66
N ALA A 19 -3.03 -5.30 5.40
CA ALA A 19 -3.56 -4.46 4.33
C ALA A 19 -5.08 -4.68 4.13
N TYR A 20 -5.52 -5.91 4.20
CA TYR A 20 -6.94 -6.23 4.02
C TYR A 20 -7.84 -5.63 5.10
N GLN A 21 -7.29 -5.30 6.27
CA GLN A 21 -8.08 -4.60 7.30
C GLN A 21 -8.57 -3.24 6.83
N LEU A 22 -7.91 -2.66 5.83
CA LEU A 22 -8.26 -1.34 5.28
C LEU A 22 -9.20 -1.41 4.07
N LEU A 23 -9.41 -2.60 3.51
CA LEU A 23 -10.15 -2.77 2.26
C LEU A 23 -11.56 -2.20 2.38
N GLY A 24 -11.89 -1.22 1.53
CA GLY A 24 -13.20 -0.58 1.51
C GLY A 24 -13.49 0.34 2.68
N ARG A 25 -12.50 0.67 3.51
CA ARG A 25 -12.75 1.30 4.81
C ARG A 25 -11.99 2.61 5.03
N VAL A 26 -11.08 2.98 4.14
CA VAL A 26 -10.24 4.19 4.30
C VAL A 26 -10.29 5.00 3.02
N HIS A 27 -10.68 6.26 3.13
CA HIS A 27 -10.73 7.17 2.00
C HIS A 27 -9.33 7.52 1.49
N TYR A 28 -9.24 7.87 0.22
CA TYR A 28 -8.02 8.46 -0.31
C TYR A 28 -7.93 9.92 0.14
N PHE A 29 -6.78 10.29 0.68
CA PHE A 29 -6.51 11.66 1.11
C PHE A 29 -5.08 12.02 0.71
N TRP A 30 -4.92 12.99 -0.18
CA TRP A 30 -3.62 13.39 -0.69
C TRP A 30 -2.72 13.87 0.45
N GLY A 31 -1.52 13.29 0.56
CA GLY A 31 -0.62 13.56 1.67
C GLY A 31 -1.02 12.87 2.97
N GLY A 32 -2.04 12.00 2.94
CA GLY A 32 -2.52 11.30 4.12
C GLY A 32 -1.55 10.24 4.58
N LYS A 33 -1.05 10.39 5.81
CA LYS A 33 -0.12 9.48 6.44
C LYS A 33 -0.63 9.13 7.83
N SER A 34 -0.31 7.94 8.28
CA SER A 34 -0.62 7.52 9.64
C SER A 34 0.45 6.53 10.12
N LEU A 35 1.06 6.83 11.24
CA LEU A 35 1.95 5.92 11.94
C LEU A 35 1.36 5.64 13.33
N VAL A 36 0.09 5.24 13.31
CA VAL A 36 -0.66 4.81 14.50
C VAL A 36 -0.74 3.29 14.45
N ILE A 37 -0.53 2.64 15.58
CA ILE A 37 -0.78 1.20 15.69
C ILE A 37 -2.29 1.01 15.80
N GLY A 38 -2.84 0.26 14.84
CA GLY A 38 -4.27 0.03 14.74
C GLY A 38 -5.00 1.13 13.98
N TRP A 39 -6.31 1.18 14.14
CA TRP A 39 -7.17 2.14 13.44
C TRP A 39 -6.85 3.56 13.89
N ASP A 40 -6.65 4.46 12.93
CA ASP A 40 -6.46 5.87 13.22
C ASP A 40 -7.83 6.54 13.36
N SER A 41 -8.12 7.04 14.55
CA SER A 41 -9.44 7.63 14.85
C SER A 41 -9.75 8.89 14.04
N ARG A 42 -8.75 9.48 13.38
CA ARG A 42 -8.96 10.65 12.51
C ARG A 42 -9.55 10.27 11.15
N TRP A 43 -9.41 9.01 10.74
CA TRP A 43 -9.90 8.59 9.43
C TRP A 43 -11.41 8.80 9.34
N GLY A 44 -11.84 9.44 8.26
CA GLY A 44 -13.23 9.79 8.02
C GLY A 44 -13.63 11.16 8.54
N MET A 45 -12.80 11.80 9.37
CA MET A 45 -13.08 13.15 9.86
C MET A 45 -12.81 14.17 8.77
N PRO A 46 -13.63 15.25 8.68
CA PRO A 46 -13.36 16.32 7.71
C PRO A 46 -12.03 16.99 8.03
N MET A 47 -11.14 17.03 7.05
CA MET A 47 -9.83 17.67 7.19
C MET A 47 -9.46 18.36 5.89
N LYS A 48 -8.71 19.47 6.01
CA LYS A 48 -8.23 20.20 4.84
C LYS A 48 -7.03 19.47 4.24
N VAL A 49 -7.04 19.31 2.93
CA VAL A 49 -5.90 18.79 2.18
C VAL A 49 -4.87 19.92 2.07
N THR A 50 -3.76 19.79 2.78
CA THR A 50 -2.73 20.83 2.83
C THR A 50 -1.51 20.51 1.96
N ALA A 51 -1.25 19.24 1.66
CA ALA A 51 -0.15 18.88 0.77
C ALA A 51 -0.40 19.42 -0.63
N GLU A 52 0.63 19.97 -1.24
CA GLU A 52 0.52 20.55 -2.57
C GLU A 52 0.58 19.47 -3.64
N GLY A 53 0.15 19.83 -4.86
CA GLY A 53 0.32 18.97 -6.02
C GLY A 53 -0.90 18.15 -6.41
N SER A 54 -2.06 18.37 -5.78
CA SER A 54 -3.30 17.69 -6.13
C SER A 54 -4.39 18.70 -6.47
N SER A 55 -5.34 18.27 -7.30
CA SER A 55 -6.55 19.06 -7.56
C SER A 55 -7.39 19.23 -6.30
N THR A 56 -7.20 18.40 -5.28
CA THR A 56 -7.94 18.47 -4.02
C THR A 56 -7.27 19.41 -3.01
N THR A 57 -6.04 19.85 -3.25
CA THR A 57 -5.32 20.73 -2.34
C THR A 57 -6.16 21.98 -2.01
N GLY A 58 -6.28 22.28 -0.73
CA GLY A 58 -7.08 23.40 -0.26
C GLY A 58 -8.54 23.06 0.00
N THR A 59 -9.02 21.86 -0.36
CA THR A 59 -10.39 21.45 -0.09
C THR A 59 -10.47 20.63 1.20
N VAL A 60 -11.67 20.54 1.78
CA VAL A 60 -11.94 19.71 2.96
C VAL A 60 -12.51 18.38 2.50
N ARG A 61 -11.89 17.28 2.97
CA ARG A 61 -12.25 15.93 2.58
C ARG A 61 -12.19 15.00 3.80
N PRO A 62 -12.88 13.85 3.76
CA PRO A 62 -12.70 12.85 4.82
C PRO A 62 -11.24 12.42 4.89
N PHE A 63 -10.63 12.46 6.07
CA PHE A 63 -9.24 12.10 6.23
C PHE A 63 -9.02 10.61 5.95
N GLY A 64 -7.89 10.30 5.38
CA GLY A 64 -7.52 8.95 5.05
C GLY A 64 -6.04 8.85 4.73
N LEU A 65 -5.73 8.00 3.78
CA LEU A 65 -4.35 7.72 3.37
C LEU A 65 -4.19 8.00 1.87
N ASP A 66 -2.99 8.35 1.45
CA ASP A 66 -2.64 8.25 0.04
C ASP A 66 -2.02 6.86 -0.22
N CYS A 67 -1.55 6.63 -1.44
CA CYS A 67 -1.06 5.29 -1.82
C CYS A 67 0.14 4.86 -0.97
N SER A 68 1.13 5.72 -0.83
CA SER A 68 2.31 5.41 -0.03
C SER A 68 2.01 5.44 1.47
N GLY A 69 1.06 6.27 1.90
CA GLY A 69 0.60 6.29 3.28
C GLY A 69 0.00 4.98 3.71
N MET A 70 -0.78 4.36 2.83
CA MET A 70 -1.33 3.03 3.09
C MET A 70 -0.21 2.00 3.26
N VAL A 71 0.79 2.01 2.38
CA VAL A 71 1.92 1.07 2.49
C VAL A 71 2.71 1.31 3.77
N ASP A 72 2.99 2.57 4.12
CA ASP A 72 3.66 2.91 5.38
C ASP A 72 2.90 2.32 6.58
N TRP A 73 1.59 2.56 6.64
CA TRP A 73 0.78 2.10 7.77
C TRP A 73 0.79 0.57 7.88
N VAL A 74 0.67 -0.13 6.75
CA VAL A 74 0.63 -1.59 6.73
C VAL A 74 1.93 -2.18 7.29
N PHE A 75 3.07 -1.72 6.79
CA PHE A 75 4.36 -2.24 7.24
C PHE A 75 4.67 -1.82 8.67
N TYR A 76 4.29 -0.59 9.04
CA TYR A 76 4.47 -0.11 10.41
C TYR A 76 3.69 -0.97 11.40
N ASN A 77 2.44 -1.28 11.08
CA ASN A 77 1.60 -2.10 11.96
C ASN A 77 2.08 -3.55 12.00
N GLN A 78 2.42 -4.12 10.85
CA GLN A 78 2.87 -5.51 10.81
C GLN A 78 4.19 -5.69 11.57
N SER A 79 5.09 -4.73 11.51
CA SER A 79 6.40 -4.82 12.17
C SER A 79 6.38 -4.44 13.65
N GLY A 80 5.22 -4.09 14.19
CA GLY A 80 5.12 -3.66 15.58
C GLY A 80 5.66 -2.25 15.83
N GLY A 81 5.62 -1.38 14.81
CA GLY A 81 6.01 0.02 14.97
C GLY A 81 7.41 0.35 14.48
N GLN A 82 7.92 -0.39 13.50
CA GLN A 82 9.25 -0.12 12.93
C GLN A 82 9.14 0.47 11.52
N TYR A 83 10.14 1.25 11.13
CA TYR A 83 10.18 1.93 9.83
C TYR A 83 10.86 1.04 8.78
N VAL A 84 10.31 -0.12 8.53
CA VAL A 84 10.92 -1.13 7.64
C VAL A 84 10.77 -0.81 6.15
N ILE A 85 9.89 0.14 5.82
CA ILE A 85 9.70 0.61 4.44
C ILE A 85 9.80 2.13 4.35
N GLY A 86 10.35 2.77 5.38
CA GLY A 86 10.38 4.22 5.51
C GLY A 86 9.18 4.75 6.29
N HIS A 87 9.08 6.07 6.39
CA HIS A 87 7.96 6.71 7.07
C HIS A 87 7.70 8.08 6.43
N GLY A 88 6.59 8.18 5.71
CA GLY A 88 6.16 9.43 5.11
C GLY A 88 6.99 9.89 3.92
N GLY A 89 7.89 9.06 3.41
CA GLY A 89 8.79 9.44 2.33
C GLY A 89 8.22 9.31 0.92
N GLY A 90 7.04 8.71 0.79
CA GLY A 90 6.40 8.52 -0.50
C GLY A 90 6.84 7.26 -1.23
N ALA A 91 6.25 7.03 -2.42
CA ALA A 91 6.47 5.79 -3.16
C ALA A 91 7.91 5.63 -3.63
N THR A 92 8.57 6.71 -4.04
CA THR A 92 9.98 6.65 -4.45
C THR A 92 10.88 6.20 -3.30
N ALA A 93 10.64 6.74 -2.11
CA ALA A 93 11.41 6.32 -0.93
C ALA A 93 11.16 4.84 -0.61
N GLN A 94 9.90 4.39 -0.71
CA GLN A 94 9.57 2.98 -0.48
C GLN A 94 10.24 2.08 -1.51
N HIS A 95 10.29 2.50 -2.77
CA HIS A 95 10.96 1.74 -3.81
C HIS A 95 12.45 1.57 -3.50
N SER A 96 13.08 2.55 -2.87
CA SER A 96 14.49 2.47 -2.49
C SER A 96 14.78 1.41 -1.43
N TYR A 97 13.75 0.95 -0.71
CA TYR A 97 13.86 -0.14 0.26
C TYR A 97 13.68 -1.52 -0.39
N CYS A 98 13.51 -1.58 -1.70
CA CYS A 98 13.21 -2.80 -2.42
C CYS A 98 14.33 -3.16 -3.39
N ALA A 99 14.50 -4.46 -3.62
CA ALA A 99 15.27 -4.96 -4.75
C ALA A 99 14.31 -5.19 -5.92
N ASP A 100 14.69 -4.77 -7.12
CA ASP A 100 13.88 -5.03 -8.31
C ASP A 100 13.87 -6.52 -8.62
N ILE A 101 12.68 -7.02 -8.98
CA ILE A 101 12.49 -8.42 -9.35
C ILE A 101 11.69 -8.50 -10.65
N PRO A 102 11.75 -9.61 -11.38
CA PRO A 102 10.86 -9.80 -12.52
C PRO A 102 9.44 -10.14 -12.07
N TRP A 103 8.47 -9.84 -12.92
CA TRP A 103 7.06 -10.08 -12.61
C TRP A 103 6.75 -11.54 -12.29
N ASN A 104 7.45 -12.48 -12.94
CA ASN A 104 7.19 -13.90 -12.72
C ASN A 104 7.73 -14.40 -11.37
N GLU A 105 8.40 -13.56 -10.61
CA GLU A 105 8.85 -13.89 -9.26
C GLU A 105 8.00 -13.19 -8.18
N ALA A 106 6.91 -12.55 -8.57
CA ALA A 106 6.05 -11.83 -7.64
C ALA A 106 5.49 -12.75 -6.57
N HIS A 107 5.56 -12.29 -5.33
CA HIS A 107 4.95 -12.95 -4.17
C HIS A 107 4.09 -11.95 -3.42
N PRO A 108 3.03 -12.40 -2.74
CA PRO A 108 2.25 -11.51 -1.88
C PRO A 108 3.15 -10.79 -0.88
N GLY A 109 2.95 -9.49 -0.73
CA GLY A 109 3.80 -8.63 0.08
C GLY A 109 4.79 -7.80 -0.70
N ASP A 110 5.11 -8.18 -1.94
CA ASP A 110 5.96 -7.35 -2.80
C ASP A 110 5.22 -6.08 -3.18
N LEU A 111 5.99 -5.02 -3.50
CA LEU A 111 5.42 -3.73 -3.89
C LEU A 111 5.45 -3.55 -5.40
N VAL A 112 4.42 -2.92 -5.92
CA VAL A 112 4.31 -2.59 -7.34
C VAL A 112 4.15 -1.08 -7.51
N PHE A 113 4.68 -0.54 -8.61
CA PHE A 113 4.79 0.90 -8.83
C PHE A 113 4.33 1.28 -10.23
N TYR A 114 3.69 2.45 -10.33
CA TYR A 114 3.43 3.10 -11.61
C TYR A 114 4.72 3.74 -12.14
N PRO A 115 4.75 4.12 -13.42
CA PRO A 115 5.91 4.85 -13.96
C PRO A 115 6.27 6.06 -13.11
N GLY A 116 7.57 6.24 -12.86
CA GLY A 116 8.07 7.34 -12.04
C GLY A 116 7.66 7.25 -10.58
N ASP A 117 7.23 6.07 -10.13
CA ASP A 117 6.76 5.85 -8.77
C ASP A 117 5.60 6.78 -8.38
N SER A 118 4.75 7.11 -9.35
CA SER A 118 3.61 8.00 -9.11
C SER A 118 2.49 7.33 -8.32
N HIS A 119 2.53 6.02 -8.16
CA HIS A 119 1.56 5.24 -7.38
C HIS A 119 2.23 3.95 -6.93
N VAL A 120 1.78 3.41 -5.80
CA VAL A 120 2.32 2.17 -5.22
C VAL A 120 1.18 1.32 -4.69
N GLY A 121 1.36 0.00 -4.76
CA GLY A 121 0.44 -0.97 -4.17
C GLY A 121 1.19 -2.17 -3.66
N ILE A 122 0.46 -3.08 -3.03
CA ILE A 122 1.00 -4.31 -2.45
C ILE A 122 0.40 -5.49 -3.21
N VAL A 123 1.23 -6.40 -3.69
CA VAL A 123 0.75 -7.67 -4.26
C VAL A 123 0.02 -8.40 -3.13
N CYS A 124 -1.26 -8.71 -3.33
CA CYS A 124 -2.05 -9.36 -2.30
C CYS A 124 -2.43 -10.80 -2.64
N GLY A 125 -2.09 -11.26 -3.85
CA GLY A 125 -2.36 -12.63 -4.26
C GLY A 125 -2.49 -12.74 -5.76
N PHE A 126 -3.16 -13.80 -6.19
CA PHE A 126 -3.38 -14.09 -7.60
C PHE A 126 -4.84 -14.48 -7.79
N ASP A 127 -5.40 -14.15 -8.96
CA ASP A 127 -6.76 -14.60 -9.27
C ASP A 127 -6.74 -16.07 -9.72
N SER A 128 -7.91 -16.60 -10.07
CA SER A 128 -8.03 -18.01 -10.46
C SER A 128 -7.27 -18.35 -11.75
N SER A 129 -6.91 -17.34 -12.54
CA SER A 129 -6.12 -17.51 -13.77
C SER A 129 -4.62 -17.27 -13.55
N GLY A 130 -4.20 -17.01 -12.32
CA GLY A 130 -2.81 -16.74 -11.98
C GLY A 130 -2.37 -15.30 -12.18
N ASN A 131 -3.29 -14.38 -12.46
CA ASN A 131 -2.97 -12.97 -12.63
C ASN A 131 -2.73 -12.30 -11.27
N ILE A 132 -1.74 -11.41 -11.23
CA ILE A 132 -1.40 -10.67 -10.02
C ILE A 132 -2.54 -9.77 -9.62
N MET A 133 -2.90 -9.81 -8.33
CA MET A 133 -3.86 -8.92 -7.70
C MET A 133 -3.13 -7.99 -6.76
N VAL A 134 -3.55 -6.71 -6.75
CA VAL A 134 -2.88 -5.64 -6.00
C VAL A 134 -3.89 -4.95 -5.09
N ILE A 135 -3.53 -4.79 -3.81
CA ILE A 135 -4.30 -3.97 -2.89
C ILE A 135 -3.61 -2.61 -2.77
N HIS A 136 -4.37 -1.53 -2.94
CA HIS A 136 -3.81 -0.19 -2.94
C HIS A 136 -4.87 0.85 -2.61
N CYS A 137 -4.42 2.00 -2.10
CA CYS A 137 -5.30 3.13 -1.84
C CYS A 137 -5.31 4.01 -3.09
N ALA A 138 -6.41 4.00 -3.80
CA ALA A 138 -6.53 4.59 -5.13
C ALA A 138 -7.38 5.86 -5.11
N SER A 139 -6.85 6.95 -5.68
CA SER A 139 -7.57 8.22 -5.72
C SER A 139 -8.84 8.12 -6.56
N GLY A 140 -8.78 7.40 -7.69
CA GLY A 140 -9.95 7.23 -8.55
C GLY A 140 -11.09 6.48 -7.91
N ALA A 141 -10.80 5.56 -6.99
CA ALA A 141 -11.81 4.82 -6.24
C ALA A 141 -12.15 5.48 -4.90
N ASN A 142 -11.35 6.46 -4.48
CA ASN A 142 -11.47 7.12 -3.17
C ASN A 142 -11.52 6.11 -2.02
N ASN A 143 -10.69 5.07 -2.11
CA ASN A 143 -10.72 3.99 -1.12
C ASN A 143 -9.55 3.04 -1.33
N VAL A 144 -9.35 2.14 -0.37
CA VAL A 144 -8.49 0.97 -0.52
C VAL A 144 -9.27 -0.09 -1.29
N VAL A 145 -8.70 -0.53 -2.40
CA VAL A 145 -9.34 -1.47 -3.33
C VAL A 145 -8.35 -2.54 -3.75
N VAL A 146 -8.89 -3.63 -4.30
CA VAL A 146 -8.09 -4.67 -4.96
C VAL A 146 -8.38 -4.62 -6.45
N THR A 147 -7.30 -4.55 -7.25
CA THR A 147 -7.39 -4.54 -8.72
C THR A 147 -6.35 -5.49 -9.30
N GLY A 148 -6.36 -5.67 -10.62
CA GLY A 148 -5.24 -6.29 -11.32
C GLY A 148 -4.04 -5.36 -11.37
N LYS A 149 -2.99 -5.78 -12.10
CA LYS A 149 -1.75 -5.00 -12.14
C LYS A 149 -1.69 -3.94 -13.23
N ILE A 150 -2.79 -3.70 -13.94
CA ILE A 150 -2.82 -2.69 -15.03
C ILE A 150 -2.42 -1.33 -14.48
N GLY A 151 -1.46 -0.67 -15.15
CA GLY A 151 -0.91 0.61 -14.70
C GLY A 151 0.38 0.48 -13.92
N PHE A 152 0.57 -0.62 -13.22
CA PHE A 152 1.82 -0.89 -12.51
C PHE A 152 2.85 -1.44 -13.50
N THR A 153 4.03 -0.82 -13.54
CA THR A 153 5.06 -1.14 -14.55
C THR A 153 6.32 -1.74 -13.96
N SER A 154 6.48 -1.67 -12.64
CA SER A 154 7.63 -2.29 -11.97
C SER A 154 7.21 -2.93 -10.67
N ILE A 155 8.02 -3.88 -10.21
CA ILE A 155 7.77 -4.61 -8.98
C ILE A 155 9.09 -4.71 -8.21
N GLY A 156 9.02 -4.49 -6.90
CA GLY A 156 10.17 -4.57 -6.01
C GLY A 156 9.87 -5.42 -4.80
N ARG A 157 10.91 -6.08 -4.30
CA ARG A 157 10.82 -6.90 -3.09
C ARG A 157 11.40 -6.14 -1.92
N PRO A 158 10.60 -5.79 -0.92
CA PRO A 158 11.12 -5.15 0.27
C PRO A 158 12.26 -5.97 0.89
N GLU A 159 13.37 -5.31 1.18
CA GLU A 159 14.51 -5.97 1.82
C GLU A 159 14.17 -6.45 3.24
N TYR A 160 13.11 -5.92 3.80
CA TYR A 160 12.54 -6.37 5.07
C TYR A 160 12.19 -7.86 5.04
N PHE A 161 11.77 -8.40 3.90
CA PHE A 161 11.52 -9.82 3.77
C PHE A 161 12.84 -10.57 3.52
N ALA A 162 13.06 -11.62 4.30
CA ALA A 162 14.32 -12.39 4.20
C ALA A 162 14.34 -13.33 3.00
N ASP A 163 13.22 -13.52 2.34
CA ASP A 163 13.11 -14.45 1.20
C ASP A 163 13.16 -13.70 -0.19
#